data_c3ea67e6df109390393c1bc1f12883d4
#
_entry.id   c3ea67e6df109390393c1bc1f12883d4
#
_cell.length_a   1.000
_cell.length_b   1.000
_cell.length_c   1.000
_cell.angle_alpha   90.00
_cell.angle_beta   90.00
_cell.angle_gamma   90.00
#
_symmetry.space_group_name_H-M   'P 1'
#
loop_
_entity.id
_entity.type
_entity.pdbx_description
1 polymer ?
#
loop_
_entity_poly.entity_id
_entity_poly.type
_entity_poly.pdbx_seq_one_letter_code
_entity_poly.pdbx_strand_id
1 'polypeptide(L)'
;KVEFLEGTNNGTNKATLIGPASTADVTITLPAATDTLVGKATTDTLTNKTINASQLINATVSLSKLANGTDGNLISYDASGAAVAVATGNASQVLTSAGAGAPPVFADAAGGGTSWQAVKTGAYTAVAGEGVFVNTTSSAFTITLPSSPTLGDEVAIIDYAGTFDSNNCTIGRNSQKIQGAAEDLVVATERAGFTLVFTDGTQGWLLKNN
;
A
#
# COMPACT_ATOMS: atom_id res chain seq x y z
N LYS A 1 47.97 12.41 38.46
CA LYS A 1 47.83 13.24 37.27
C LYS A 1 48.94 12.86 36.29
N VAL A 2 48.62 12.47 35.09
CA VAL A 2 49.56 12.23 34.00
C VAL A 2 49.35 13.32 32.96
N GLU A 3 50.45 13.93 32.49
CA GLU A 3 50.43 15.00 31.48
C GLU A 3 51.17 14.49 30.24
N PHE A 4 50.56 14.68 29.09
CA PHE A 4 51.20 14.39 27.80
C PHE A 4 51.53 15.70 27.12
N LEU A 5 52.78 15.83 26.69
CA LEU A 5 53.20 16.98 25.90
C LEU A 5 52.78 16.79 24.44
N GLU A 6 52.67 17.89 23.73
CA GLU A 6 52.40 17.85 22.29
C GLU A 6 53.56 17.12 21.56
N GLY A 7 53.18 16.38 20.49
CA GLY A 7 54.16 15.62 19.68
C GLY A 7 55.14 16.49 18.90
N THR A 8 54.82 17.76 18.67
CA THR A 8 55.70 18.78 18.09
C THR A 8 55.74 19.95 19.06
N ASN A 9 56.93 20.33 19.46
CA ASN A 9 57.14 21.41 20.45
C ASN A 9 56.85 22.79 19.80
N ASN A 10 55.58 23.13 19.58
CA ASN A 10 55.14 24.40 19.03
C ASN A 10 54.42 25.30 20.05
N GLY A 11 54.46 24.96 21.34
CA GLY A 11 53.81 25.72 22.39
C GLY A 11 53.94 25.12 23.77
N THR A 12 53.21 25.68 24.71
CA THR A 12 53.17 25.26 26.13
C THR A 12 51.88 24.44 26.43
N ASN A 13 51.13 24.02 25.42
CA ASN A 13 49.90 23.28 25.59
C ASN A 13 50.19 21.84 26.01
N LYS A 14 49.33 21.28 26.81
CA LYS A 14 49.44 19.90 27.29
C LYS A 14 48.08 19.26 27.43
N ALA A 15 47.99 17.97 27.13
CA ALA A 15 46.84 17.14 27.47
C ALA A 15 47.02 16.63 28.92
N THR A 16 46.01 16.78 29.70
CA THR A 16 46.03 16.35 31.10
C THR A 16 44.98 15.28 31.34
N LEU A 17 45.37 14.10 31.81
CA LEU A 17 44.46 13.07 32.31
C LEU A 17 44.27 13.29 33.83
N ILE A 18 43.01 13.60 34.23
CA ILE A 18 42.65 13.87 35.61
C ILE A 18 41.67 12.79 36.06
N GLY A 19 41.94 12.15 37.18
CA GLY A 19 41.00 11.25 37.83
C GLY A 19 39.76 12.01 38.37
N PRO A 20 38.65 11.29 38.66
CA PRO A 20 37.43 11.90 39.21
C PRO A 20 37.72 12.60 40.54
N ALA A 21 36.94 13.63 40.83
CA ALA A 21 37.03 14.38 42.11
C ALA A 21 36.52 13.57 43.33
N SER A 22 35.91 12.42 43.12
CA SER A 22 35.35 11.55 44.18
C SER A 22 36.24 10.33 44.41
N THR A 23 36.17 9.77 45.59
CA THR A 23 37.04 8.71 46.14
C THR A 23 36.78 7.29 45.65
N ALA A 24 35.99 7.09 44.60
CA ALA A 24 35.80 5.77 43.99
C ALA A 24 36.91 5.45 43.01
N ASP A 25 37.44 4.22 43.05
CA ASP A 25 38.38 3.72 42.06
C ASP A 25 37.72 3.62 40.68
N VAL A 26 38.33 4.20 39.67
CA VAL A 26 37.87 4.13 38.27
C VAL A 26 38.97 3.52 37.43
N THR A 27 38.66 2.41 36.77
CA THR A 27 39.57 1.78 35.81
C THR A 27 39.22 2.23 34.41
N ILE A 28 40.14 2.84 33.71
CA ILE A 28 40.05 3.16 32.28
C ILE A 28 40.93 2.15 31.53
N THR A 29 40.28 1.21 30.84
CA THR A 29 41.00 0.24 30.00
C THR A 29 41.19 0.85 28.61
N LEU A 30 42.43 1.03 28.21
CA LEU A 30 42.77 1.49 26.88
C LEU A 30 42.71 0.32 25.88
N PRO A 31 42.38 0.58 24.61
CA PRO A 31 42.41 -0.45 23.57
C PRO A 31 43.79 -1.12 23.46
N ALA A 32 43.81 -2.44 23.25
CA ALA A 32 45.07 -3.18 23.02
C ALA A 32 45.68 -2.94 21.61
N ALA A 33 44.94 -2.34 20.72
CA ALA A 33 45.35 -1.96 19.38
C ALA A 33 45.31 -0.43 19.21
N THR A 34 45.95 0.07 18.15
CA THR A 34 45.87 1.49 17.80
C THR A 34 44.43 1.90 17.59
N ASP A 35 43.91 2.80 18.42
CA ASP A 35 42.55 3.32 18.37
C ASP A 35 42.54 4.79 18.80
N THR A 36 41.44 5.48 18.51
CA THR A 36 41.26 6.90 18.86
C THR A 36 40.26 7.02 19.99
N LEU A 37 40.61 7.79 21.03
CA LEU A 37 39.64 8.16 22.08
C LEU A 37 38.73 9.26 21.57
N VAL A 38 37.44 8.97 21.53
CA VAL A 38 36.40 9.91 21.05
C VAL A 38 36.11 10.93 22.14
N GLY A 39 36.25 12.20 21.82
CA GLY A 39 36.00 13.32 22.72
C GLY A 39 34.50 13.67 22.77
N LYS A 40 34.01 14.12 23.92
CA LYS A 40 32.62 14.53 24.13
C LYS A 40 32.18 15.71 23.25
N ALA A 41 33.13 16.58 22.90
CA ALA A 41 32.88 17.80 22.13
C ALA A 41 33.51 17.80 20.73
N THR A 42 34.02 16.65 20.28
CA THR A 42 34.67 16.51 18.96
C THR A 42 33.68 15.94 17.94
N THR A 43 33.91 16.24 16.65
CA THR A 43 33.14 15.64 15.54
C THR A 43 33.89 14.38 15.09
N ASP A 44 33.53 13.24 15.65
CA ASP A 44 34.16 11.97 15.39
C ASP A 44 33.24 11.00 14.67
N THR A 45 33.78 10.18 13.78
CA THR A 45 33.08 9.08 13.16
C THR A 45 33.36 7.78 13.93
N LEU A 46 32.32 7.17 14.48
CA LEU A 46 32.41 5.87 15.13
C LEU A 46 32.29 4.75 14.08
N THR A 47 33.38 4.01 13.86
CA THR A 47 33.42 2.86 12.97
C THR A 47 33.44 1.56 13.78
N ASN A 48 32.72 0.53 13.28
CA ASN A 48 32.65 -0.79 13.93
C ASN A 48 32.22 -0.74 15.41
N LYS A 49 31.31 0.18 15.75
CA LYS A 49 30.74 0.30 17.10
C LYS A 49 29.29 -0.09 17.11
N THR A 50 28.89 -0.85 18.13
CA THR A 50 27.45 -1.11 18.41
C THR A 50 26.97 -0.03 19.37
N ILE A 51 25.92 0.66 19.02
CA ILE A 51 25.24 1.63 19.88
C ILE A 51 23.93 0.98 20.37
N ASN A 52 23.86 0.74 21.67
CA ASN A 52 22.62 0.19 22.27
C ASN A 52 21.55 1.26 22.38
N ALA A 53 20.27 0.85 22.37
CA ALA A 53 19.15 1.77 22.48
C ALA A 53 19.22 2.70 23.71
N SER A 54 19.76 2.22 24.83
CA SER A 54 19.97 3.02 26.05
C SER A 54 21.00 4.15 25.89
N GLN A 55 21.82 4.12 24.84
CA GLN A 55 22.80 5.16 24.54
C GLN A 55 22.23 6.25 23.62
N LEU A 56 21.02 6.05 23.09
CA LEU A 56 20.28 7.02 22.30
C LEU A 56 19.23 7.70 23.18
N ILE A 57 19.20 9.02 23.17
CA ILE A 57 18.16 9.77 23.84
C ILE A 57 16.90 9.73 22.95
N ASN A 58 15.73 9.44 23.53
CA ASN A 58 14.47 9.41 22.80
C ASN A 58 14.27 10.71 21.99
N ALA A 59 13.76 10.55 20.78
CA ALA A 59 13.49 11.65 19.84
C ALA A 59 14.72 12.44 19.35
N THR A 60 15.95 11.93 19.55
CA THR A 60 17.18 12.63 19.08
C THR A 60 17.69 12.15 17.72
N VAL A 61 17.26 10.98 17.25
CA VAL A 61 17.61 10.46 15.90
C VAL A 61 16.61 11.01 14.89
N SER A 62 16.96 12.07 14.20
CA SER A 62 16.14 12.65 13.13
C SER A 62 16.12 11.77 11.88
N LEU A 63 15.11 11.90 11.05
CA LEU A 63 15.00 11.17 9.76
C LEU A 63 16.23 11.38 8.86
N SER A 64 16.85 12.56 8.92
CA SER A 64 18.08 12.87 8.16
C SER A 64 19.31 12.04 8.58
N LYS A 65 19.23 11.30 9.68
CA LYS A 65 20.29 10.39 10.17
C LYS A 65 20.08 8.95 9.74
N LEU A 66 18.94 8.64 9.16
CA LEU A 66 18.70 7.33 8.56
C LEU A 66 19.40 7.24 7.21
N ALA A 67 19.75 6.02 6.80
CA ALA A 67 20.25 5.79 5.45
C ALA A 67 19.20 6.23 4.41
N ASN A 68 19.66 6.73 3.28
CA ASN A 68 18.75 7.10 2.19
C ASN A 68 17.97 5.88 1.73
N GLY A 69 16.66 6.06 1.60
CA GLY A 69 15.75 5.09 1.00
C GLY A 69 15.42 5.45 -0.47
N THR A 70 14.60 4.63 -1.10
CA THR A 70 13.99 4.98 -2.39
C THR A 70 12.83 5.95 -2.16
N ASP A 71 12.66 6.91 -3.06
CA ASP A 71 11.57 7.89 -3.00
C ASP A 71 10.19 7.20 -2.88
N GLY A 72 9.39 7.70 -1.96
CA GLY A 72 8.04 7.19 -1.69
C GLY A 72 7.97 5.90 -0.85
N ASN A 73 9.10 5.28 -0.49
CA ASN A 73 9.06 4.11 0.39
C ASN A 73 8.64 4.48 1.82
N LEU A 74 7.91 3.57 2.45
CA LEU A 74 7.57 3.63 3.87
C LEU A 74 8.44 2.65 4.65
N ILE A 75 8.71 2.95 5.92
CA ILE A 75 9.37 2.02 6.84
C ILE A 75 8.28 1.28 7.61
N SER A 76 8.35 -0.04 7.59
CA SER A 76 7.50 -0.94 8.37
C SER A 76 8.36 -1.99 9.07
N TYR A 77 7.74 -2.97 9.69
CA TYR A 77 8.42 -4.09 10.34
C TYR A 77 7.89 -5.42 9.79
N ASP A 78 8.79 -6.39 9.63
CA ASP A 78 8.44 -7.75 9.25
C ASP A 78 7.97 -8.60 10.46
N ALA A 79 7.68 -9.86 10.23
CA ALA A 79 7.22 -10.80 11.26
C ALA A 79 8.25 -11.01 12.39
N SER A 80 9.53 -10.74 12.16
CA SER A 80 10.60 -10.83 13.15
C SER A 80 10.80 -9.51 13.94
N GLY A 81 10.10 -8.44 13.55
CA GLY A 81 10.28 -7.10 14.10
C GLY A 81 11.46 -6.35 13.52
N ALA A 82 12.05 -6.82 12.41
CA ALA A 82 13.08 -6.10 11.70
C ALA A 82 12.48 -5.01 10.81
N ALA A 83 13.13 -3.83 10.77
CA ALA A 83 12.69 -2.73 9.92
C ALA A 83 12.86 -3.09 8.43
N VAL A 84 11.81 -2.92 7.63
CA VAL A 84 11.81 -3.17 6.19
C VAL A 84 11.23 -1.98 5.44
N ALA A 85 11.67 -1.79 4.21
CA ALA A 85 11.09 -0.80 3.32
C ALA A 85 9.88 -1.37 2.60
N VAL A 86 8.72 -0.72 2.73
CA VAL A 86 7.56 -0.96 1.87
C VAL A 86 7.76 -0.17 0.59
N ALA A 87 7.84 -0.86 -0.54
CA ALA A 87 8.08 -0.23 -1.84
C ALA A 87 6.97 0.77 -2.20
N THR A 88 7.34 1.80 -2.94
CA THR A 88 6.39 2.77 -3.50
C THR A 88 5.37 2.06 -4.39
N GLY A 89 4.09 2.36 -4.21
CA GLY A 89 3.01 1.90 -5.08
C GLY A 89 2.91 2.69 -6.39
N ASN A 90 2.06 2.21 -7.28
CA ASN A 90 1.68 2.93 -8.49
C ASN A 90 0.62 4.01 -8.18
N ALA A 91 0.43 4.94 -9.13
CA ALA A 91 -0.64 5.92 -9.02
C ALA A 91 -2.00 5.23 -8.81
N SER A 92 -2.83 5.78 -7.94
CA SER A 92 -4.15 5.27 -7.55
C SER A 92 -4.16 4.02 -6.66
N GLN A 93 -3.02 3.46 -6.30
CA GLN A 93 -2.96 2.40 -5.30
C GLN A 93 -3.10 2.95 -3.88
N VAL A 94 -3.66 2.16 -2.99
CA VAL A 94 -3.82 2.45 -1.56
C VAL A 94 -2.95 1.52 -0.72
N LEU A 95 -2.49 2.02 0.42
CA LEU A 95 -1.76 1.20 1.38
C LEU A 95 -2.75 0.22 2.04
N THR A 96 -2.53 -1.05 1.83
CA THR A 96 -3.43 -2.13 2.26
C THR A 96 -2.74 -3.03 3.27
N SER A 97 -3.48 -3.47 4.29
CA SER A 97 -2.97 -4.46 5.24
C SER A 97 -2.81 -5.81 4.56
N ALA A 98 -1.64 -6.41 4.68
CA ALA A 98 -1.38 -7.78 4.22
C ALA A 98 -1.66 -8.85 5.30
N GLY A 99 -2.30 -8.44 6.42
CA GLY A 99 -2.59 -9.31 7.55
C GLY A 99 -1.52 -9.30 8.64
N ALA A 100 -1.77 -10.07 9.70
CA ALA A 100 -0.84 -10.18 10.82
C ALA A 100 0.47 -10.85 10.37
N GLY A 101 1.59 -10.28 10.80
CA GLY A 101 2.93 -10.81 10.51
C GLY A 101 3.50 -10.46 9.14
N ALA A 102 2.81 -9.65 8.35
CA ALA A 102 3.32 -9.16 7.08
C ALA A 102 3.33 -7.62 7.04
N PRO A 103 4.34 -6.98 6.41
CA PRO A 103 4.31 -5.55 6.15
C PRO A 103 3.11 -5.17 5.27
N PRO A 104 2.55 -3.96 5.41
CA PRO A 104 1.53 -3.48 4.49
C PRO A 104 2.10 -3.37 3.07
N VAL A 105 1.22 -3.43 2.08
CA VAL A 105 1.57 -3.31 0.66
C VAL A 105 0.69 -2.28 -0.02
N PHE A 106 1.17 -1.68 -1.10
CA PHE A 106 0.29 -0.90 -1.98
C PHE A 106 -0.45 -1.86 -2.91
N ALA A 107 -1.76 -1.74 -2.96
CA ALA A 107 -2.65 -2.53 -3.81
C ALA A 107 -3.70 -1.62 -4.45
N ASP A 108 -4.29 -2.07 -5.54
CA ASP A 108 -5.39 -1.36 -6.15
C ASP A 108 -6.54 -1.25 -5.14
N ALA A 109 -7.19 -0.10 -5.10
CA ALA A 109 -8.31 0.12 -4.19
C ALA A 109 -9.41 -0.91 -4.48
N ALA A 110 -9.64 -1.83 -3.55
CA ALA A 110 -10.75 -2.77 -3.67
C ALA A 110 -12.07 -2.00 -3.62
N GLY A 111 -12.85 -2.04 -4.70
CA GLY A 111 -14.21 -1.54 -4.74
C GLY A 111 -14.40 -0.03 -4.66
N GLY A 112 -13.46 0.78 -5.12
CA GLY A 112 -13.53 2.25 -5.11
C GLY A 112 -14.41 2.87 -6.21
N GLY A 113 -15.48 2.24 -6.66
CA GLY A 113 -16.40 2.77 -7.67
C GLY A 113 -16.52 1.88 -8.91
N THR A 114 -17.52 2.14 -9.72
CA THR A 114 -17.76 1.43 -10.98
C THR A 114 -16.68 1.77 -12.01
N SER A 115 -16.00 0.75 -12.52
CA SER A 115 -15.02 0.91 -13.62
C SER A 115 -15.75 1.04 -14.95
N TRP A 116 -16.01 2.29 -15.38
CA TRP A 116 -16.77 2.55 -16.61
C TRP A 116 -15.98 2.19 -17.86
N GLN A 117 -16.59 1.35 -18.69
CA GLN A 117 -16.03 0.90 -19.96
C GLN A 117 -16.41 1.85 -21.10
N ALA A 118 -15.60 1.83 -22.17
CA ALA A 118 -16.00 2.49 -23.41
C ALA A 118 -17.32 1.94 -23.92
N VAL A 119 -18.12 2.77 -24.63
CA VAL A 119 -19.44 2.41 -25.18
C VAL A 119 -19.35 1.11 -25.98
N LYS A 120 -20.20 0.14 -25.64
CA LYS A 120 -20.31 -1.13 -26.38
C LYS A 120 -21.43 -1.02 -27.44
N THR A 121 -21.11 -1.46 -28.62
CA THR A 121 -22.03 -1.50 -29.79
C THR A 121 -22.29 -2.93 -30.28
N GLY A 122 -21.92 -3.93 -29.49
CA GLY A 122 -22.09 -5.36 -29.77
C GLY A 122 -21.90 -6.18 -28.50
N ALA A 123 -22.08 -7.49 -28.61
CA ALA A 123 -21.98 -8.42 -27.49
C ALA A 123 -20.69 -8.22 -26.67
N TYR A 124 -20.83 -8.22 -25.35
CA TYR A 124 -19.74 -8.01 -24.41
C TYR A 124 -19.93 -8.86 -23.16
N THR A 125 -18.83 -9.41 -22.64
CA THR A 125 -18.85 -10.07 -21.34
C THR A 125 -18.25 -9.12 -20.29
N ALA A 126 -19.07 -8.71 -19.33
CA ALA A 126 -18.66 -7.82 -18.27
C ALA A 126 -17.85 -8.57 -17.20
N VAL A 127 -16.99 -7.83 -16.54
CA VAL A 127 -16.23 -8.27 -15.36
C VAL A 127 -16.85 -7.62 -14.12
N ALA A 128 -16.72 -8.25 -12.95
CA ALA A 128 -17.18 -7.69 -11.69
C ALA A 128 -16.57 -6.29 -11.44
N GLY A 129 -17.38 -5.35 -10.99
CA GLY A 129 -17.00 -3.96 -10.75
C GLY A 129 -17.09 -3.05 -11.98
N GLU A 130 -17.47 -3.56 -13.15
CA GLU A 130 -17.61 -2.74 -14.36
C GLU A 130 -18.96 -2.03 -14.48
N GLY A 131 -18.90 -0.84 -15.09
CA GLY A 131 -20.06 -0.13 -15.66
C GLY A 131 -19.99 -0.14 -17.18
N VAL A 132 -21.07 -0.51 -17.82
CA VAL A 132 -21.14 -0.69 -19.28
C VAL A 132 -22.15 0.30 -19.88
N PHE A 133 -21.66 1.21 -20.71
CA PHE A 133 -22.51 2.00 -21.60
C PHE A 133 -22.87 1.17 -22.83
N VAL A 134 -24.15 0.91 -23.04
CA VAL A 134 -24.67 0.02 -24.08
C VAL A 134 -25.39 0.82 -25.13
N ASN A 135 -24.96 0.72 -26.38
CA ASN A 135 -25.57 1.40 -27.52
C ASN A 135 -26.16 0.37 -28.49
N THR A 136 -27.48 0.19 -28.43
CA THR A 136 -28.22 -0.74 -29.29
C THR A 136 -28.85 -0.08 -30.53
N THR A 137 -28.39 1.14 -30.90
CA THR A 137 -28.95 1.88 -32.06
C THR A 137 -29.01 1.04 -33.33
N SER A 138 -27.97 0.22 -33.59
CA SER A 138 -27.88 -0.59 -34.81
C SER A 138 -28.58 -1.95 -34.72
N SER A 139 -28.58 -2.57 -33.55
CA SER A 139 -29.20 -3.90 -33.32
C SER A 139 -29.24 -4.22 -31.82
N ALA A 140 -30.16 -5.08 -31.43
CA ALA A 140 -30.19 -5.72 -30.11
C ALA A 140 -28.96 -6.64 -29.95
N PHE A 141 -28.40 -6.68 -28.73
CA PHE A 141 -27.31 -7.61 -28.38
C PHE A 141 -27.30 -7.90 -26.87
N THR A 142 -26.39 -8.81 -26.49
CA THR A 142 -26.28 -9.30 -25.12
C THR A 142 -25.06 -8.75 -24.41
N ILE A 143 -25.26 -8.28 -23.18
CA ILE A 143 -24.20 -8.11 -22.19
C ILE A 143 -24.23 -9.32 -21.26
N THR A 144 -23.15 -10.10 -21.27
CA THR A 144 -23.05 -11.33 -20.47
C THR A 144 -22.42 -11.02 -19.11
N LEU A 145 -23.04 -11.46 -18.03
CA LEU A 145 -22.54 -11.31 -16.66
C LEU A 145 -21.35 -12.23 -16.38
N PRO A 146 -20.52 -11.96 -15.34
CA PRO A 146 -19.44 -12.83 -14.92
C PRO A 146 -19.89 -14.28 -14.65
N SER A 147 -19.07 -15.27 -15.05
CA SER A 147 -19.42 -16.70 -14.92
C SER A 147 -19.23 -17.25 -13.50
N SER A 148 -18.31 -16.64 -12.72
CA SER A 148 -17.98 -17.10 -11.37
C SER A 148 -17.99 -15.91 -10.40
N PRO A 149 -19.17 -15.28 -10.21
CA PRO A 149 -19.27 -14.14 -9.32
C PRO A 149 -19.17 -14.55 -7.86
N THR A 150 -18.74 -13.60 -7.02
CA THR A 150 -18.71 -13.72 -5.56
C THR A 150 -19.71 -12.77 -4.93
N LEU A 151 -20.10 -13.04 -3.68
CA LEU A 151 -21.02 -12.18 -2.93
C LEU A 151 -20.56 -10.71 -2.96
N GLY A 152 -21.44 -9.83 -3.42
CA GLY A 152 -21.19 -8.39 -3.50
C GLY A 152 -20.60 -7.91 -4.82
N ASP A 153 -20.30 -8.79 -5.78
CA ASP A 153 -19.88 -8.39 -7.11
C ASP A 153 -20.99 -7.60 -7.79
N GLU A 154 -20.65 -6.51 -8.46
CA GLU A 154 -21.60 -5.60 -9.10
C GLU A 154 -21.28 -5.43 -10.60
N VAL A 155 -22.33 -5.26 -11.41
CA VAL A 155 -22.24 -4.82 -12.80
C VAL A 155 -23.29 -3.76 -13.04
N ALA A 156 -22.86 -2.58 -13.48
CA ALA A 156 -23.77 -1.48 -13.82
C ALA A 156 -23.98 -1.40 -15.34
N ILE A 157 -25.22 -1.12 -15.75
CA ILE A 157 -25.63 -1.01 -17.16
C ILE A 157 -26.32 0.33 -17.36
N ILE A 158 -25.97 1.01 -18.46
CA ILE A 158 -26.67 2.24 -18.88
C ILE A 158 -26.97 2.17 -20.38
N ASP A 159 -28.23 2.42 -20.73
CA ASP A 159 -28.65 2.68 -22.11
C ASP A 159 -28.07 4.00 -22.59
N TYR A 160 -26.99 3.93 -23.36
CA TYR A 160 -26.27 5.10 -23.85
C TYR A 160 -27.09 5.96 -24.82
N ALA A 161 -27.81 5.31 -25.76
CA ALA A 161 -28.48 6.00 -26.84
C ALA A 161 -30.01 6.18 -26.60
N GLY A 162 -30.56 5.56 -25.55
CA GLY A 162 -32.03 5.53 -25.35
C GLY A 162 -32.74 4.67 -26.37
N THR A 163 -32.23 3.49 -26.66
CA THR A 163 -32.72 2.65 -27.77
C THR A 163 -33.11 1.23 -27.33
N PHE A 164 -33.15 0.97 -26.02
CA PHE A 164 -33.51 -0.36 -25.50
C PHE A 164 -34.99 -0.71 -25.77
N ASP A 165 -35.85 0.28 -25.93
CA ASP A 165 -37.25 0.08 -26.34
C ASP A 165 -37.40 -0.43 -27.77
N SER A 166 -36.51 -0.02 -28.66
CA SER A 166 -36.52 -0.37 -30.08
C SER A 166 -35.68 -1.60 -30.39
N ASN A 167 -34.47 -1.66 -29.76
CA ASN A 167 -33.51 -2.75 -29.86
C ASN A 167 -33.10 -3.18 -28.46
N ASN A 168 -33.76 -4.19 -27.92
CA ASN A 168 -33.57 -4.58 -26.53
C ASN A 168 -32.13 -4.96 -26.18
N CYS A 169 -31.69 -4.62 -24.97
CA CYS A 169 -30.49 -5.17 -24.37
C CYS A 169 -30.85 -6.44 -23.60
N THR A 170 -30.18 -7.55 -23.92
CA THR A 170 -30.32 -8.78 -23.14
C THR A 170 -29.14 -8.84 -22.13
N ILE A 171 -29.43 -9.10 -20.85
CA ILE A 171 -28.45 -9.39 -19.83
C ILE A 171 -28.34 -10.91 -19.71
N GLY A 172 -27.25 -11.46 -20.27
CA GLY A 172 -26.98 -12.90 -20.24
C GLY A 172 -26.50 -13.33 -18.86
N ARG A 173 -27.20 -14.25 -18.25
CA ARG A 173 -26.98 -14.73 -16.87
C ARG A 173 -25.71 -15.56 -16.66
N ASN A 174 -25.11 -16.07 -17.74
CA ASN A 174 -23.87 -16.86 -17.70
C ASN A 174 -23.89 -18.00 -16.68
N SER A 175 -24.91 -18.87 -16.75
CA SER A 175 -25.15 -20.01 -15.85
C SER A 175 -25.59 -19.65 -14.42
N GLN A 176 -25.57 -18.40 -14.01
CA GLN A 176 -26.13 -17.95 -12.74
C GLN A 176 -27.64 -17.68 -12.89
N LYS A 177 -28.31 -17.36 -11.79
CA LYS A 177 -29.70 -16.87 -11.83
C LYS A 177 -29.72 -15.34 -11.85
N ILE A 178 -30.81 -14.79 -12.34
CA ILE A 178 -31.17 -13.36 -12.20
C ILE A 178 -32.51 -13.30 -11.50
N GLN A 179 -32.60 -12.62 -10.36
CA GLN A 179 -33.81 -12.50 -9.53
C GLN A 179 -34.47 -13.87 -9.22
N GLY A 180 -33.63 -14.87 -8.94
CA GLY A 180 -34.10 -16.24 -8.64
C GLY A 180 -34.46 -17.08 -9.85
N ALA A 181 -34.58 -16.49 -11.06
CA ALA A 181 -34.92 -17.19 -12.29
C ALA A 181 -33.69 -17.64 -13.07
N ALA A 182 -33.79 -18.83 -13.69
CA ALA A 182 -32.71 -19.35 -14.57
C ALA A 182 -32.91 -18.87 -16.02
N GLU A 183 -33.19 -17.57 -16.18
CA GLU A 183 -33.49 -16.91 -17.45
C GLU A 183 -32.68 -15.64 -17.60
N ASP A 184 -32.38 -15.26 -18.85
CA ASP A 184 -31.71 -14.00 -19.16
C ASP A 184 -32.70 -12.84 -18.96
N LEU A 185 -32.20 -11.69 -18.52
CA LEU A 185 -33.04 -10.51 -18.34
C LEU A 185 -33.06 -9.67 -19.64
N VAL A 186 -34.26 -9.50 -20.22
CA VAL A 186 -34.45 -8.60 -21.37
C VAL A 186 -34.86 -7.22 -20.88
N VAL A 187 -34.06 -6.20 -21.24
CA VAL A 187 -34.33 -4.81 -20.91
C VAL A 187 -34.82 -4.08 -22.14
N ALA A 188 -36.11 -3.62 -22.06
CA ALA A 188 -36.81 -2.93 -23.14
C ALA A 188 -37.24 -1.50 -22.73
N THR A 189 -36.67 -0.95 -21.71
CA THR A 189 -37.01 0.39 -21.22
C THR A 189 -35.97 1.40 -21.76
N GLU A 190 -36.47 2.42 -22.46
CA GLU A 190 -35.66 3.54 -22.92
C GLU A 190 -34.95 4.23 -21.75
N ARG A 191 -33.70 4.57 -21.96
CA ARG A 191 -32.85 5.24 -20.94
C ARG A 191 -32.68 4.47 -19.63
N ALA A 192 -32.84 3.13 -19.67
CA ALA A 192 -32.63 2.31 -18.50
C ALA A 192 -31.20 2.48 -17.94
N GLY A 193 -31.10 2.60 -16.63
CA GLY A 193 -29.87 2.58 -15.89
C GLY A 193 -30.04 1.82 -14.59
N PHE A 194 -29.26 0.74 -14.40
CA PHE A 194 -29.41 -0.12 -13.22
C PHE A 194 -28.08 -0.81 -12.88
N THR A 195 -27.99 -1.29 -11.67
CA THR A 195 -26.87 -2.12 -11.19
C THR A 195 -27.39 -3.46 -10.73
N LEU A 196 -26.72 -4.51 -11.15
CA LEU A 196 -26.92 -5.87 -10.65
C LEU A 196 -25.87 -6.17 -9.61
N VAL A 197 -26.27 -6.77 -8.48
CA VAL A 197 -25.39 -7.26 -7.42
C VAL A 197 -25.58 -8.76 -7.24
N PHE A 198 -24.48 -9.51 -7.20
CA PHE A 198 -24.53 -10.95 -6.96
C PHE A 198 -24.68 -11.25 -5.47
N THR A 199 -25.57 -12.18 -5.14
CA THR A 199 -25.83 -12.62 -3.77
C THR A 199 -25.32 -14.05 -3.54
N ASP A 200 -25.99 -15.03 -4.12
CA ASP A 200 -25.72 -16.45 -3.94
C ASP A 200 -26.27 -17.28 -5.11
N GLY A 201 -26.13 -18.59 -5.07
CA GLY A 201 -26.68 -19.49 -6.10
C GLY A 201 -28.18 -19.67 -6.07
N THR A 202 -28.88 -19.16 -5.05
CA THR A 202 -30.36 -19.25 -4.92
C THR A 202 -31.06 -18.13 -5.65
N GLN A 203 -30.66 -16.90 -5.39
CA GLN A 203 -31.20 -15.70 -6.01
C GLN A 203 -30.37 -15.22 -7.21
N GLY A 204 -29.05 -15.43 -7.17
CA GLY A 204 -28.15 -14.98 -8.20
C GLY A 204 -27.92 -13.48 -8.19
N TRP A 205 -28.10 -12.85 -9.32
CA TRP A 205 -27.97 -11.41 -9.52
C TRP A 205 -29.28 -10.69 -9.21
N LEU A 206 -29.25 -9.72 -8.33
CA LEU A 206 -30.39 -8.89 -7.95
C LEU A 206 -30.21 -7.45 -8.43
N LEU A 207 -31.30 -6.80 -8.79
CA LEU A 207 -31.33 -5.36 -9.10
C LEU A 207 -31.10 -4.56 -7.80
N LYS A 208 -30.08 -3.74 -7.75
CA LYS A 208 -29.73 -2.89 -6.61
C LYS A 208 -30.57 -1.60 -6.59
N ASN A 209 -30.83 -1.03 -7.76
CA ASN A 209 -31.62 0.19 -7.93
C ASN A 209 -32.76 -0.12 -8.93
N ASN A 210 -33.95 0.02 -8.47
CA ASN A 210 -35.20 -0.11 -9.26
C ASN A 210 -35.79 1.26 -9.48
#